data_d1eea8d6c6379f0ca6369a50688041df
#
_entry.id   d1eea8d6c6379f0ca6369a50688041df
#
_cell.length_a   1.000
_cell.length_b   1.000
_cell.length_c   1.000
_cell.angle_alpha   90.00
_cell.angle_beta   90.00
_cell.angle_gamma   90.00
#
_symmetry.space_group_name_H-M   'P 1'
#
loop_
_entity.id
_entity.type
_entity.pdbx_description
1 polymer ?
#
loop_
_entity_poly.entity_id
_entity_poly.type
_entity_poly.pdbx_seq_one_letter_code
_entity_poly.pdbx_strand_id
1 'polypeptide(L)'
;MKLQELLKNIEPIQIIGDADVEVSGINIDSRKIKEGHLFVAMKGTQVDGHKFIPKALELGAKSVLCEDLPEEKVEGVTYIQVASTEDAVGKVATLFYGDPSRKLKLVGVTGTNGKTTIATLLYNMFRKFGHKCGLLSTVCNYIEDEAIPADHTTPDPIELNMLLGKMVEAGCEYAFMECSSHAIAQKRIGGLQFAGGLFTNLTRDHLDYHKTFENYRNAKKAFFDGLPKTAFAITNADDKNGMIMVQNTKATVKTYSTRSMADFKARILECHFGGMYLEIDGREVGVQFIGKFNVSNLLAVYGAAIMLGKKPEDVLVVMSTLHSVNGRLEPIQSPEGYTAIVDYAHTPDALENVLNAIHEVLDGKGGEVITVCGAGGNRDKGKRPLMAQEAVKQSDKVIITSDNPRFEEPQVIINDMLAGLNAQQMKKVISIVDRKEAIRTACMMAKKGDVILVAGKGHEDYQEIKGVKHHFDDKEVIRDIFGIPQK
;
A
#
# COMPACT_ATOMS: atom_id res chain seq x y z
N MET A 1 31.80 8.65 -0.22
CA MET A 1 31.38 9.85 0.55
C MET A 1 32.02 9.77 1.93
N LYS A 2 32.51 10.89 2.48
CA LYS A 2 33.10 10.88 3.81
C LYS A 2 32.05 10.65 4.89
N LEU A 3 32.37 9.85 5.91
CA LEU A 3 31.46 9.52 7.00
C LEU A 3 30.93 10.77 7.72
N GLN A 4 31.79 11.75 8.02
CA GLN A 4 31.36 13.01 8.64
C GLN A 4 30.27 13.76 7.86
N GLU A 5 30.20 13.61 6.54
CA GLU A 5 29.15 14.23 5.71
C GLU A 5 27.82 13.54 5.91
N LEU A 6 27.82 12.21 6.13
CA LEU A 6 26.64 11.41 6.40
C LEU A 6 26.04 11.69 7.78
N LEU A 7 26.86 12.18 8.71
CA LEU A 7 26.44 12.45 10.09
C LEU A 7 25.86 13.84 10.31
N LYS A 8 25.84 14.73 9.31
CA LYS A 8 25.42 16.15 9.44
C LYS A 8 24.00 16.34 9.99
N ASN A 9 23.09 15.38 9.71
CA ASN A 9 21.68 15.50 10.09
C ASN A 9 21.29 14.61 11.30
N ILE A 10 22.29 14.03 11.98
CA ILE A 10 22.09 13.26 13.20
C ILE A 10 22.95 13.85 14.34
N GLU A 11 22.63 13.51 15.56
CA GLU A 11 23.36 13.92 16.77
C GLU A 11 24.00 12.68 17.40
N PRO A 12 25.26 12.35 17.05
CA PRO A 12 25.97 11.25 17.69
C PRO A 12 26.18 11.52 19.20
N ILE A 13 25.97 10.51 20.04
CA ILE A 13 26.36 10.56 21.46
C ILE A 13 27.88 10.60 21.55
N GLN A 14 28.55 9.73 20.76
CA GLN A 14 30.01 9.76 20.60
C GLN A 14 30.43 9.12 19.29
N ILE A 15 31.62 9.45 18.85
CA ILE A 15 32.30 8.84 17.68
C ILE A 15 33.65 8.32 18.18
N ILE A 16 33.94 7.05 17.90
CA ILE A 16 35.22 6.42 18.25
C ILE A 16 35.86 5.94 16.95
N GLY A 17 37.03 6.47 16.62
CA GLY A 17 37.74 6.23 15.38
C GLY A 17 37.80 7.44 14.48
N ASP A 18 38.13 7.24 13.20
CA ASP A 18 38.31 8.31 12.21
C ASP A 18 36.98 8.65 11.51
N ALA A 19 36.45 9.85 11.71
CA ALA A 19 35.25 10.34 11.05
C ALA A 19 35.48 10.75 9.57
N ASP A 20 36.72 10.78 9.12
CA ASP A 20 37.10 11.16 7.74
C ASP A 20 37.15 9.93 6.79
N VAL A 21 36.85 8.74 7.33
CA VAL A 21 36.81 7.50 6.55
C VAL A 21 35.76 7.59 5.43
N GLU A 22 36.15 7.03 4.26
CA GLU A 22 35.22 6.95 3.12
C GLU A 22 34.24 5.77 3.27
N VAL A 23 32.96 6.08 3.07
CA VAL A 23 31.85 5.12 3.05
C VAL A 23 31.46 4.86 1.59
N SER A 24 31.59 3.60 1.16
CA SER A 24 31.26 3.14 -0.20
C SER A 24 29.82 2.61 -0.33
N GLY A 25 29.17 2.28 0.78
CA GLY A 25 27.80 1.78 0.83
C GLY A 25 27.25 1.76 2.24
N ILE A 26 25.93 1.63 2.38
CA ILE A 26 25.23 1.54 3.66
C ILE A 26 24.36 0.29 3.66
N ASN A 27 24.31 -0.46 4.76
CA ASN A 27 23.39 -1.58 4.88
C ASN A 27 22.97 -1.85 6.34
N ILE A 28 21.72 -2.33 6.50
CA ILE A 28 21.16 -2.84 7.76
C ILE A 28 21.27 -4.38 7.84
N ASP A 29 21.50 -5.05 6.71
CA ASP A 29 21.70 -6.50 6.65
C ASP A 29 23.19 -6.81 6.59
N SER A 30 23.72 -7.43 7.67
CA SER A 30 25.14 -7.78 7.75
C SER A 30 25.63 -8.68 6.60
N ARG A 31 24.75 -9.50 6.02
CA ARG A 31 25.05 -10.41 4.90
C ARG A 31 25.33 -9.68 3.58
N LYS A 32 24.84 -8.44 3.46
CA LYS A 32 25.00 -7.57 2.27
C LYS A 32 26.16 -6.57 2.41
N ILE A 33 26.90 -6.62 3.52
CA ILE A 33 28.06 -5.76 3.75
C ILE A 33 29.20 -6.13 2.80
N LYS A 34 29.90 -5.11 2.35
CA LYS A 34 31.10 -5.17 1.52
C LYS A 34 32.18 -4.25 2.10
N GLU A 35 33.41 -4.34 1.56
CA GLU A 35 34.53 -3.49 1.97
C GLU A 35 34.17 -2.01 1.90
N GLY A 36 34.44 -1.28 2.98
CA GLY A 36 34.18 0.16 3.10
C GLY A 36 32.72 0.54 3.39
N HIS A 37 31.82 -0.41 3.65
CA HIS A 37 30.44 -0.11 4.02
C HIS A 37 30.31 0.44 5.44
N LEU A 38 29.29 1.28 5.64
CA LEU A 38 28.68 1.59 6.94
C LEU A 38 27.64 0.51 7.26
N PHE A 39 27.83 -0.23 8.33
CA PHE A 39 26.81 -1.12 8.89
C PHE A 39 25.96 -0.39 9.91
N VAL A 40 24.62 -0.43 9.76
CA VAL A 40 23.68 0.15 10.72
C VAL A 40 23.06 -0.99 11.56
N ALA A 41 23.45 -1.07 12.83
CA ALA A 41 22.98 -2.08 13.77
C ALA A 41 21.58 -1.70 14.30
N MET A 42 20.53 -2.10 13.62
CA MET A 42 19.15 -1.81 13.99
C MET A 42 18.66 -2.71 15.13
N LYS A 43 17.98 -2.14 16.13
CA LYS A 43 17.16 -2.92 17.06
C LYS A 43 15.84 -3.30 16.42
N GLY A 44 15.83 -4.44 15.71
CA GLY A 44 14.61 -4.93 15.05
C GLY A 44 13.59 -5.51 16.06
N THR A 45 12.34 -5.66 15.59
CA THR A 45 11.25 -6.21 16.44
C THR A 45 11.41 -7.68 16.79
N GLN A 46 12.20 -8.46 16.05
CA GLN A 46 12.45 -9.88 16.28
C GLN A 46 13.91 -10.19 16.64
N VAL A 47 14.84 -9.45 16.05
CA VAL A 47 16.27 -9.70 16.19
C VAL A 47 17.00 -8.38 16.40
N ASP A 48 17.91 -8.34 17.37
CA ASP A 48 18.79 -7.20 17.61
C ASP A 48 20.00 -7.26 16.65
N GLY A 49 20.11 -6.25 15.79
CA GLY A 49 21.17 -6.12 14.78
C GLY A 49 22.57 -5.94 15.38
N HIS A 50 22.70 -5.50 16.63
CA HIS A 50 24.00 -5.36 17.30
C HIS A 50 24.76 -6.70 17.40
N LYS A 51 24.05 -7.83 17.48
CA LYS A 51 24.64 -9.18 17.47
C LYS A 51 25.40 -9.49 16.17
N PHE A 52 25.13 -8.77 15.10
CA PHE A 52 25.75 -8.99 13.78
C PHE A 52 26.90 -8.02 13.49
N ILE A 53 27.26 -7.14 14.43
CA ILE A 53 28.44 -6.25 14.26
C ILE A 53 29.70 -7.04 13.94
N PRO A 54 30.06 -8.12 14.67
CA PRO A 54 31.27 -8.90 14.35
C PRO A 54 31.24 -9.43 12.91
N LYS A 55 30.08 -9.93 12.45
CA LYS A 55 29.92 -10.44 11.09
C LYS A 55 30.06 -9.36 10.02
N ALA A 56 29.53 -8.16 10.27
CA ALA A 56 29.66 -7.03 9.37
C ALA A 56 31.13 -6.59 9.25
N LEU A 57 31.90 -6.60 10.36
CA LEU A 57 33.34 -6.29 10.36
C LEU A 57 34.14 -7.35 9.60
N GLU A 58 33.85 -8.62 9.76
CA GLU A 58 34.47 -9.71 8.98
C GLU A 58 34.28 -9.52 7.47
N LEU A 59 33.14 -8.96 7.05
CA LEU A 59 32.81 -8.70 5.66
C LEU A 59 33.33 -7.35 5.14
N GLY A 60 34.07 -6.61 5.97
CA GLY A 60 34.78 -5.39 5.57
C GLY A 60 34.09 -4.08 5.89
N ALA A 61 33.11 -4.05 6.81
CA ALA A 61 32.58 -2.80 7.31
C ALA A 61 33.70 -1.94 7.93
N LYS A 62 33.82 -0.68 7.50
CA LYS A 62 34.78 0.28 8.05
C LYS A 62 34.16 1.24 9.07
N SER A 63 32.85 1.27 9.16
CA SER A 63 32.12 2.06 10.13
C SER A 63 30.84 1.33 10.59
N VAL A 64 30.44 1.61 11.83
CA VAL A 64 29.27 0.99 12.49
C VAL A 64 28.45 2.08 13.16
N LEU A 65 27.19 2.22 12.80
CA LEU A 65 26.20 3.04 13.48
C LEU A 65 25.39 2.13 14.43
N CYS A 66 25.41 2.41 15.73
CA CYS A 66 24.82 1.55 16.75
C CYS A 66 24.25 2.36 17.92
N GLU A 67 23.38 1.75 18.71
CA GLU A 67 22.90 2.32 19.98
C GLU A 67 23.79 1.87 21.14
N ASP A 68 24.18 0.61 21.15
CA ASP A 68 25.07 0.01 22.13
C ASP A 68 26.44 -0.28 21.50
N LEU A 69 27.50 0.27 22.06
CA LEU A 69 28.85 0.02 21.59
C LEU A 69 29.28 -1.42 21.96
N PRO A 70 29.99 -2.13 21.04
CA PRO A 70 30.57 -3.42 21.40
C PRO A 70 31.65 -3.26 22.49
N GLU A 71 31.78 -4.27 23.35
CA GLU A 71 32.79 -4.29 24.40
C GLU A 71 34.21 -4.20 23.80
N GLU A 72 34.49 -5.06 22.81
CA GLU A 72 35.73 -5.03 22.06
C GLU A 72 35.57 -4.23 20.77
N LYS A 73 36.50 -3.30 20.55
CA LYS A 73 36.54 -2.44 19.36
C LYS A 73 37.71 -2.85 18.47
N VAL A 74 37.44 -3.03 17.18
CA VAL A 74 38.44 -3.40 16.18
C VAL A 74 39.18 -2.13 15.76
N GLU A 75 40.51 -2.16 15.76
CA GLU A 75 41.35 -1.07 15.28
C GLU A 75 41.08 -0.78 13.79
N GLY A 76 41.04 0.50 13.43
CA GLY A 76 40.74 0.94 12.08
C GLY A 76 39.24 0.97 11.71
N VAL A 77 38.35 0.67 12.65
CA VAL A 77 36.88 0.76 12.48
C VAL A 77 36.36 1.99 13.25
N THR A 78 35.47 2.74 12.63
CA THR A 78 34.80 3.88 13.27
C THR A 78 33.43 3.49 13.80
N TYR A 79 33.22 3.69 15.09
CA TYR A 79 31.94 3.43 15.77
C TYR A 79 31.21 4.74 16.06
N ILE A 80 29.97 4.83 15.64
CA ILE A 80 29.09 5.97 15.83
C ILE A 80 27.95 5.55 16.75
N GLN A 81 27.94 6.04 17.98
CA GLN A 81 26.85 5.77 18.92
C GLN A 81 25.78 6.84 18.80
N VAL A 82 24.53 6.41 18.68
CA VAL A 82 23.34 7.27 18.62
C VAL A 82 22.29 6.81 19.63
N ALA A 83 21.35 7.68 19.97
CA ALA A 83 20.24 7.34 20.86
C ALA A 83 19.23 6.38 20.21
N SER A 84 19.06 6.46 18.88
CA SER A 84 18.14 5.62 18.10
C SER A 84 18.69 5.43 16.68
N THR A 85 18.96 4.19 16.31
CA THR A 85 19.35 3.83 14.95
C THR A 85 18.17 3.95 13.97
N GLU A 86 16.92 3.73 14.43
CA GLU A 86 15.72 3.95 13.63
C GLU A 86 15.55 5.42 13.21
N ASP A 87 15.83 6.38 14.11
CA ASP A 87 15.75 7.81 13.79
C ASP A 87 16.93 8.30 12.94
N ALA A 88 18.07 7.61 13.00
CA ALA A 88 19.29 8.00 12.31
C ALA A 88 19.40 7.45 10.89
N VAL A 89 19.03 6.19 10.66
CA VAL A 89 19.28 5.48 9.40
C VAL A 89 18.67 6.17 8.19
N GLY A 90 17.44 6.67 8.28
CA GLY A 90 16.78 7.38 7.18
C GLY A 90 17.52 8.66 6.80
N LYS A 91 17.96 9.44 7.79
CA LYS A 91 18.71 10.69 7.58
C LYS A 91 20.09 10.43 6.96
N VAL A 92 20.78 9.39 7.40
CA VAL A 92 22.06 8.95 6.85
C VAL A 92 21.90 8.46 5.41
N ALA A 93 20.90 7.62 5.14
CA ALA A 93 20.60 7.14 3.80
C ALA A 93 20.23 8.28 2.84
N THR A 94 19.44 9.26 3.31
CA THR A 94 19.08 10.45 2.52
C THR A 94 20.33 11.20 2.05
N LEU A 95 21.30 11.44 2.92
CA LEU A 95 22.56 12.11 2.55
C LEU A 95 23.40 11.24 1.63
N PHE A 96 23.51 9.94 1.89
CA PHE A 96 24.30 9.02 1.07
C PHE A 96 23.83 8.99 -0.39
N TYR A 97 22.52 8.99 -0.62
CA TYR A 97 21.92 9.00 -1.96
C TYR A 97 21.69 10.42 -2.53
N GLY A 98 22.29 11.44 -1.92
CA GLY A 98 22.30 12.81 -2.44
C GLY A 98 21.00 13.58 -2.28
N ASP A 99 20.24 13.29 -1.23
CA ASP A 99 18.96 13.92 -0.83
C ASP A 99 17.92 13.91 -1.98
N PRO A 100 17.55 12.72 -2.47
CA PRO A 100 16.73 12.60 -3.68
C PRO A 100 15.33 13.18 -3.51
N SER A 101 14.75 13.11 -2.31
CA SER A 101 13.40 13.60 -2.03
C SER A 101 13.26 15.12 -2.21
N ARG A 102 14.33 15.89 -2.07
CA ARG A 102 14.34 17.34 -2.37
C ARG A 102 14.37 17.66 -3.86
N LYS A 103 14.80 16.70 -4.68
CA LYS A 103 14.91 16.86 -6.13
C LYS A 103 13.65 16.40 -6.86
N LEU A 104 12.71 15.78 -6.14
CA LEU A 104 11.45 15.25 -6.62
C LEU A 104 10.28 15.97 -5.94
N LYS A 105 9.15 16.07 -6.60
CA LYS A 105 7.88 16.37 -5.95
C LYS A 105 7.32 15.04 -5.39
N LEU A 106 7.79 14.67 -4.20
CA LEU A 106 7.40 13.43 -3.53
C LEU A 106 6.07 13.60 -2.82
N VAL A 107 5.09 12.76 -3.14
CA VAL A 107 3.76 12.75 -2.52
C VAL A 107 3.51 11.41 -1.85
N GLY A 108 3.18 11.44 -0.56
CA GLY A 108 2.88 10.25 0.24
C GLY A 108 1.37 10.06 0.44
N VAL A 109 0.91 8.82 0.36
CA VAL A 109 -0.48 8.45 0.59
C VAL A 109 -0.56 7.49 1.78
N THR A 110 -1.34 7.84 2.79
CA THR A 110 -1.59 6.97 3.95
C THR A 110 -3.08 6.81 4.24
N GLY A 111 -3.43 5.77 4.95
CA GLY A 111 -4.79 5.37 5.34
C GLY A 111 -4.89 3.85 5.46
N THR A 112 -6.07 3.33 5.75
CA THR A 112 -6.29 1.88 5.75
C THR A 112 -6.46 1.38 4.32
N ASN A 113 -7.44 1.89 3.59
CA ASN A 113 -7.78 1.50 2.22
C ASN A 113 -7.51 2.66 1.24
N GLY A 114 -7.32 2.35 -0.05
CA GLY A 114 -7.19 3.33 -1.14
C GLY A 114 -5.76 3.82 -1.44
N LYS A 115 -4.77 3.53 -0.61
CA LYS A 115 -3.37 3.98 -0.81
C LYS A 115 -2.80 3.61 -2.19
N THR A 116 -2.83 2.33 -2.51
CA THR A 116 -2.34 1.80 -3.80
C THR A 116 -3.06 2.43 -4.97
N THR A 117 -4.38 2.50 -4.90
CA THR A 117 -5.21 3.11 -5.95
C THR A 117 -4.80 4.56 -6.19
N ILE A 118 -4.74 5.37 -5.14
CA ILE A 118 -4.43 6.81 -5.27
C ILE A 118 -2.99 7.01 -5.76
N ALA A 119 -2.00 6.33 -5.18
CA ALA A 119 -0.60 6.48 -5.60
C ALA A 119 -0.41 6.09 -7.08
N THR A 120 -1.00 4.96 -7.50
CA THR A 120 -0.94 4.50 -8.89
C THR A 120 -1.69 5.42 -9.85
N LEU A 121 -2.87 5.92 -9.45
CA LEU A 121 -3.63 6.85 -10.29
C LEU A 121 -2.91 8.19 -10.46
N LEU A 122 -2.26 8.71 -9.41
CA LEU A 122 -1.41 9.90 -9.52
C LEU A 122 -0.23 9.66 -10.46
N TYR A 123 0.48 8.55 -10.31
CA TYR A 123 1.57 8.17 -11.22
C TYR A 123 1.08 8.10 -12.68
N ASN A 124 -0.03 7.40 -12.96
CA ASN A 124 -0.58 7.28 -14.30
C ASN A 124 -1.06 8.64 -14.84
N MET A 125 -1.70 9.46 -14.01
CA MET A 125 -2.18 10.78 -14.39
C MET A 125 -1.02 11.70 -14.78
N PHE A 126 0.03 11.78 -13.96
CA PHE A 126 1.15 12.67 -14.23
C PHE A 126 1.99 12.21 -15.44
N ARG A 127 2.08 10.91 -15.68
CA ARG A 127 2.64 10.38 -16.94
C ARG A 127 1.83 10.78 -18.17
N LYS A 128 0.50 10.74 -18.07
CA LYS A 128 -0.38 11.24 -19.15
C LYS A 128 -0.27 12.75 -19.38
N PHE A 129 0.14 13.51 -18.37
CA PHE A 129 0.55 14.91 -18.54
C PHE A 129 1.94 15.09 -19.17
N GLY A 130 2.65 14.00 -19.48
CA GLY A 130 3.98 14.03 -20.09
C GLY A 130 5.14 14.19 -19.14
N HIS A 131 4.91 14.02 -17.83
CA HIS A 131 5.99 14.06 -16.84
C HIS A 131 6.62 12.69 -16.64
N LYS A 132 7.91 12.69 -16.36
CA LYS A 132 8.62 11.52 -15.86
C LYS A 132 8.30 11.30 -14.38
N CYS A 133 7.89 10.09 -14.02
CA CYS A 133 7.37 9.78 -12.69
C CYS A 133 7.92 8.48 -12.13
N GLY A 134 8.04 8.43 -10.79
CA GLY A 134 8.25 7.21 -10.05
C GLY A 134 7.03 6.81 -9.22
N LEU A 135 6.91 5.52 -8.94
CA LEU A 135 5.88 4.95 -8.05
C LEU A 135 6.52 3.97 -7.08
N LEU A 136 6.17 4.07 -5.80
CA LEU A 136 6.50 3.09 -4.77
C LEU A 136 5.20 2.58 -4.15
N SER A 137 4.85 1.32 -4.44
CA SER A 137 3.55 0.77 -4.04
C SER A 137 3.63 -0.72 -3.67
N THR A 138 2.56 -1.21 -3.07
CA THR A 138 2.41 -2.63 -2.70
C THR A 138 2.47 -3.56 -3.91
N VAL A 139 1.98 -3.12 -5.05
CA VAL A 139 1.84 -3.95 -6.26
C VAL A 139 3.17 -4.07 -6.99
N CYS A 140 3.78 -2.93 -7.29
CA CYS A 140 5.03 -2.83 -8.02
C CYS A 140 5.61 -1.43 -7.84
N ASN A 141 6.92 -1.32 -7.80
CA ASN A 141 7.61 -0.04 -7.91
C ASN A 141 7.88 0.26 -9.38
N TYR A 142 7.83 1.53 -9.76
CA TYR A 142 8.14 1.96 -11.12
C TYR A 142 9.15 3.12 -11.11
N ILE A 143 10.13 3.04 -11.97
CA ILE A 143 11.00 4.16 -12.35
C ILE A 143 10.74 4.41 -13.83
N GLU A 144 9.99 5.44 -14.16
CA GLU A 144 9.41 5.61 -15.49
C GLU A 144 8.59 4.35 -15.88
N ASP A 145 8.96 3.66 -16.97
CA ASP A 145 8.33 2.42 -17.43
C ASP A 145 8.97 1.16 -16.85
N GLU A 146 10.11 1.29 -16.14
CA GLU A 146 10.81 0.15 -15.56
C GLU A 146 10.08 -0.35 -14.31
N ALA A 147 9.55 -1.57 -14.39
CA ALA A 147 8.89 -2.24 -13.26
C ALA A 147 9.94 -2.92 -12.37
N ILE A 148 9.91 -2.63 -11.08
CA ILE A 148 10.78 -3.22 -10.06
C ILE A 148 9.89 -3.94 -9.05
N PRO A 149 10.08 -5.25 -8.81
CA PRO A 149 9.31 -5.99 -7.81
C PRO A 149 9.33 -5.30 -6.45
N ALA A 150 8.21 -5.29 -5.76
CA ALA A 150 8.08 -4.71 -4.43
C ALA A 150 8.02 -5.82 -3.37
N ASP A 151 8.99 -5.86 -2.46
CA ASP A 151 8.95 -6.78 -1.32
C ASP A 151 8.08 -6.26 -0.18
N HIS A 152 7.94 -4.95 -0.08
CA HIS A 152 7.16 -4.25 0.95
C HIS A 152 6.39 -3.08 0.35
N THR A 153 5.21 -2.79 0.93
CA THR A 153 4.41 -1.59 0.56
C THR A 153 5.23 -0.30 0.64
N THR A 154 6.09 -0.19 1.63
CA THR A 154 7.06 0.89 1.80
C THR A 154 8.40 0.25 2.13
N PRO A 155 9.42 0.39 1.29
CA PRO A 155 10.75 -0.18 1.51
C PRO A 155 11.42 0.26 2.81
N ASP A 156 12.52 -0.39 3.18
CA ASP A 156 13.38 0.11 4.26
C ASP A 156 14.04 1.45 3.87
N PRO A 157 14.58 2.22 4.84
CA PRO A 157 15.08 3.57 4.57
C PRO A 157 16.21 3.63 3.53
N ILE A 158 17.05 2.60 3.43
CA ILE A 158 18.18 2.56 2.51
C ILE A 158 17.67 2.27 1.10
N GLU A 159 16.86 1.22 0.94
CA GLU A 159 16.26 0.87 -0.33
C GLU A 159 15.37 1.99 -0.86
N LEU A 160 14.59 2.62 0.03
CA LEU A 160 13.73 3.75 -0.32
C LEU A 160 14.51 4.92 -0.90
N ASN A 161 15.60 5.34 -0.25
CA ASN A 161 16.46 6.43 -0.75
C ASN A 161 17.21 6.02 -2.02
N MET A 162 17.62 4.76 -2.15
CA MET A 162 18.23 4.22 -3.37
C MET A 162 17.26 4.31 -4.56
N LEU A 163 16.02 3.89 -4.38
CA LEU A 163 14.99 3.95 -5.43
C LEU A 163 14.67 5.40 -5.83
N LEU A 164 14.52 6.30 -4.84
CA LEU A 164 14.32 7.72 -5.12
C LEU A 164 15.54 8.33 -5.83
N GLY A 165 16.77 7.92 -5.48
CA GLY A 165 17.98 8.33 -6.17
C GLY A 165 17.98 7.92 -7.64
N LYS A 166 17.64 6.66 -7.93
CA LYS A 166 17.48 6.16 -9.31
C LYS A 166 16.37 6.90 -10.07
N MET A 167 15.25 7.27 -9.42
CA MET A 167 14.22 8.12 -10.05
C MET A 167 14.79 9.48 -10.47
N VAL A 168 15.61 10.11 -9.62
CA VAL A 168 16.28 11.37 -9.96
C VAL A 168 17.22 11.19 -11.14
N GLU A 169 18.02 10.13 -11.15
CA GLU A 169 18.94 9.79 -12.25
C GLU A 169 18.21 9.55 -13.58
N ALA A 170 17.03 8.92 -13.54
CA ALA A 170 16.15 8.72 -14.69
C ALA A 170 15.45 10.02 -15.15
N GLY A 171 15.60 11.12 -14.39
CA GLY A 171 15.00 12.41 -14.70
C GLY A 171 13.54 12.52 -14.28
N CYS A 172 13.08 11.73 -13.32
CA CYS A 172 11.73 11.88 -12.75
C CYS A 172 11.59 13.25 -12.08
N GLU A 173 10.44 13.89 -12.28
CA GLU A 173 10.05 15.15 -11.64
C GLU A 173 9.16 14.90 -10.42
N TYR A 174 8.39 13.82 -10.46
CA TYR A 174 7.40 13.42 -9.45
C TYR A 174 7.66 12.01 -8.99
N ALA A 175 7.39 11.77 -7.70
CA ALA A 175 7.31 10.42 -7.16
C ALA A 175 6.09 10.31 -6.25
N PHE A 176 5.35 9.22 -6.41
CA PHE A 176 4.15 8.91 -5.62
C PHE A 176 4.40 7.64 -4.84
N MET A 177 4.08 7.66 -3.53
CA MET A 177 4.35 6.50 -2.69
C MET A 177 3.28 6.20 -1.66
N GLU A 178 3.12 4.92 -1.35
CA GLU A 178 2.36 4.49 -0.21
C GLU A 178 3.18 4.64 1.08
N CYS A 179 2.60 5.30 2.09
CA CYS A 179 3.16 5.40 3.43
C CYS A 179 2.36 4.49 4.38
N SER A 180 2.83 3.25 4.59
CA SER A 180 2.17 2.31 5.49
C SER A 180 2.34 2.74 6.96
N SER A 181 1.40 2.35 7.83
CA SER A 181 1.50 2.66 9.26
C SER A 181 2.72 2.03 9.92
N HIS A 182 3.13 0.85 9.47
CA HIS A 182 4.38 0.20 9.91
C HIS A 182 5.60 1.03 9.52
N ALA A 183 5.66 1.48 8.27
CA ALA A 183 6.78 2.28 7.78
C ALA A 183 6.91 3.62 8.52
N ILE A 184 5.78 4.26 8.82
CA ILE A 184 5.78 5.51 9.60
C ILE A 184 6.23 5.24 11.02
N ALA A 185 5.67 4.21 11.69
CA ALA A 185 6.04 3.83 13.05
C ALA A 185 7.51 3.42 13.17
N GLN A 186 8.04 2.69 12.18
CA GLN A 186 9.43 2.25 12.10
C GLN A 186 10.37 3.30 11.47
N LYS A 187 9.94 4.56 11.36
CA LYS A 187 10.75 5.67 10.82
C LYS A 187 11.36 5.42 9.43
N ARG A 188 10.81 4.49 8.62
CA ARG A 188 11.35 4.18 7.29
C ARG A 188 11.36 5.37 6.35
N ILE A 189 10.44 6.32 6.53
CA ILE A 189 10.34 7.57 5.77
C ILE A 189 11.10 8.73 6.43
N GLY A 190 11.86 8.46 7.49
CA GLY A 190 12.67 9.46 8.19
C GLY A 190 13.71 10.09 7.26
N GLY A 191 13.88 11.40 7.36
CA GLY A 191 14.80 12.18 6.51
C GLY A 191 14.24 12.61 5.17
N LEU A 192 13.14 12.03 4.68
CA LEU A 192 12.51 12.43 3.42
C LEU A 192 11.77 13.76 3.52
N GLN A 193 11.79 14.53 2.44
CA GLN A 193 10.97 15.71 2.27
C GLN A 193 9.82 15.44 1.30
N PHE A 194 8.60 15.62 1.81
CA PHE A 194 7.38 15.47 1.02
C PHE A 194 6.88 16.82 0.51
N ALA A 195 6.50 16.87 -0.78
CA ALA A 195 5.77 17.99 -1.37
C ALA A 195 4.29 17.96 -0.94
N GLY A 196 3.76 16.78 -0.60
CA GLY A 196 2.40 16.64 -0.11
C GLY A 196 2.11 15.30 0.54
N GLY A 197 1.03 15.27 1.31
CA GLY A 197 0.51 14.07 1.95
C GLY A 197 -1.00 13.94 1.82
N LEU A 198 -1.48 12.72 1.59
CA LEU A 198 -2.91 12.42 1.46
C LEU A 198 -3.34 11.40 2.52
N PHE A 199 -4.48 11.70 3.17
CA PHE A 199 -5.16 10.77 4.07
C PHE A 199 -6.44 10.26 3.43
N THR A 200 -6.62 8.93 3.41
CA THR A 200 -7.79 8.29 2.79
C THR A 200 -8.89 7.97 3.80
N ASN A 201 -8.64 7.07 4.72
CA ASN A 201 -9.58 6.61 5.75
C ASN A 201 -8.85 5.85 6.86
N LEU A 202 -9.54 5.63 7.98
CA LEU A 202 -9.03 4.84 9.09
C LEU A 202 -10.09 3.86 9.60
N THR A 203 -9.91 2.57 9.30
CA THR A 203 -10.71 1.47 9.81
C THR A 203 -9.87 0.47 10.57
N ARG A 204 -10.48 -0.53 11.21
CA ARG A 204 -9.75 -1.50 12.05
C ARG A 204 -8.84 -2.38 11.20
N ASP A 205 -7.54 -2.22 11.38
CA ASP A 205 -6.51 -3.06 10.75
C ASP A 205 -5.21 -3.02 11.57
N HIS A 206 -4.29 -3.96 11.35
CA HIS A 206 -2.94 -4.00 11.94
C HIS A 206 -2.86 -3.85 13.47
N LEU A 207 -3.90 -4.28 14.22
CA LEU A 207 -3.90 -4.23 15.69
C LEU A 207 -2.99 -5.29 16.32
N ASP A 208 -2.61 -6.31 15.57
CA ASP A 208 -1.54 -7.25 15.92
C ASP A 208 -0.21 -6.52 16.17
N TYR A 209 0.12 -5.52 15.37
CA TYR A 209 1.31 -4.69 15.48
C TYR A 209 1.09 -3.48 16.41
N HIS A 210 0.10 -2.65 16.12
CA HIS A 210 -0.11 -1.38 16.84
C HIS A 210 -0.75 -1.53 18.23
N LYS A 211 -1.31 -2.71 18.57
CA LYS A 211 -1.97 -3.07 19.82
C LYS A 211 -3.31 -2.36 20.03
N THR A 212 -3.40 -1.06 19.78
CA THR A 212 -4.62 -0.26 19.95
C THR A 212 -4.94 0.54 18.69
N PHE A 213 -6.23 0.85 18.50
CA PHE A 213 -6.68 1.73 17.41
C PHE A 213 -6.07 3.14 17.52
N GLU A 214 -5.87 3.61 18.74
CA GLU A 214 -5.24 4.91 18.98
C GLU A 214 -3.79 4.95 18.52
N ASN A 215 -2.98 3.93 18.84
CA ASN A 215 -1.61 3.81 18.37
C ASN A 215 -1.55 3.74 16.84
N TYR A 216 -2.46 3.00 16.22
CA TYR A 216 -2.57 2.89 14.76
C TYR A 216 -2.90 4.25 14.12
N ARG A 217 -3.86 5.00 14.68
CA ARG A 217 -4.19 6.37 14.28
C ARG A 217 -2.98 7.30 14.43
N ASN A 218 -2.35 7.28 15.61
CA ASN A 218 -1.23 8.18 15.93
C ASN A 218 0.00 7.89 15.06
N ALA A 219 0.24 6.62 14.70
CA ALA A 219 1.29 6.26 13.75
C ALA A 219 1.08 6.95 12.40
N LYS A 220 -0.15 6.93 11.84
CA LYS A 220 -0.44 7.62 10.58
C LYS A 220 -0.41 9.14 10.71
N LYS A 221 -0.90 9.68 11.84
CA LYS A 221 -0.88 11.11 12.14
C LYS A 221 0.53 11.69 12.15
N ALA A 222 1.51 10.94 12.65
CA ALA A 222 2.91 11.36 12.69
C ALA A 222 3.48 11.72 11.30
N PHE A 223 2.96 11.13 10.22
CA PHE A 223 3.32 11.52 8.87
C PHE A 223 2.94 12.98 8.55
N PHE A 224 1.70 13.38 8.89
CA PHE A 224 1.23 14.74 8.67
C PHE A 224 1.88 15.76 9.60
N ASP A 225 2.16 15.37 10.85
CA ASP A 225 2.85 16.22 11.82
C ASP A 225 4.29 16.53 11.36
N GLY A 226 4.91 15.63 10.58
CA GLY A 226 6.25 15.79 10.01
C GLY A 226 6.31 16.57 8.69
N LEU A 227 5.17 16.92 8.06
CA LEU A 227 5.18 17.63 6.79
C LEU A 227 5.71 19.07 6.95
N PRO A 228 6.59 19.53 6.03
CA PRO A 228 7.10 20.90 6.08
C PRO A 228 6.02 21.93 5.71
N LYS A 229 6.21 23.18 6.10
CA LYS A 229 5.29 24.29 5.79
C LYS A 229 5.06 24.50 4.28
N THR A 230 6.02 24.08 3.46
CA THR A 230 5.94 24.17 2.00
C THR A 230 5.11 23.08 1.36
N ALA A 231 4.74 22.05 2.11
CA ALA A 231 3.93 20.93 1.64
C ALA A 231 2.43 21.23 1.72
N PHE A 232 1.64 20.39 1.06
CA PHE A 232 0.19 20.33 1.28
C PHE A 232 -0.19 19.05 2.03
N ALA A 233 -1.31 19.11 2.73
CA ALA A 233 -1.95 17.98 3.40
C ALA A 233 -3.40 17.89 2.96
N ILE A 234 -3.78 16.82 2.25
CA ILE A 234 -5.15 16.60 1.81
C ILE A 234 -5.77 15.52 2.69
N THR A 235 -6.92 15.80 3.30
CA THR A 235 -7.59 14.88 4.21
C THR A 235 -9.04 14.65 3.83
N ASN A 236 -9.49 13.41 4.06
CA ASN A 236 -10.87 13.00 3.86
C ASN A 236 -11.75 13.53 5.01
N ALA A 237 -12.64 14.49 4.71
CA ALA A 237 -13.58 15.05 5.68
C ALA A 237 -14.75 14.10 5.99
N ASP A 238 -14.99 13.06 5.18
CA ASP A 238 -16.00 12.05 5.44
C ASP A 238 -15.55 11.02 6.49
N ASP A 239 -14.23 10.92 6.77
CA ASP A 239 -13.70 10.08 7.85
C ASP A 239 -13.60 10.88 9.15
N LYS A 240 -14.13 10.31 10.24
CA LYS A 240 -14.12 10.94 11.58
C LYS A 240 -12.71 11.28 12.11
N ASN A 241 -11.67 10.59 11.61
CA ASN A 241 -10.28 10.85 11.96
C ASN A 241 -9.60 11.84 11.01
N GLY A 242 -10.27 12.23 9.91
CA GLY A 242 -9.68 13.08 8.87
C GLY A 242 -9.08 14.38 9.41
N MET A 243 -9.85 15.13 10.19
CA MET A 243 -9.36 16.38 10.79
C MET A 243 -8.33 16.13 11.90
N ILE A 244 -8.39 15.00 12.60
CA ILE A 244 -7.39 14.61 13.61
C ILE A 244 -6.03 14.40 12.96
N MET A 245 -5.97 13.79 11.77
CA MET A 245 -4.72 13.55 11.04
C MET A 245 -3.93 14.82 10.78
N VAL A 246 -4.62 15.90 10.44
CA VAL A 246 -3.99 17.17 10.04
C VAL A 246 -3.97 18.23 11.15
N GLN A 247 -4.38 17.89 12.36
CA GLN A 247 -4.56 18.83 13.46
C GLN A 247 -3.28 19.62 13.81
N ASN A 248 -2.11 18.99 13.75
CA ASN A 248 -0.83 19.57 14.16
C ASN A 248 0.12 19.80 12.97
N THR A 249 -0.33 19.57 11.75
CA THR A 249 0.53 19.76 10.56
C THR A 249 0.88 21.23 10.35
N LYS A 250 2.07 21.48 9.83
CA LYS A 250 2.49 22.81 9.39
C LYS A 250 2.16 23.05 7.91
N ALA A 251 1.75 22.01 7.19
CA ALA A 251 1.43 22.05 5.77
C ALA A 251 0.13 22.81 5.49
N THR A 252 -0.06 23.22 4.24
CA THR A 252 -1.34 23.77 3.78
C THR A 252 -2.40 22.69 3.74
N VAL A 253 -3.42 22.78 4.60
CA VAL A 253 -4.49 21.78 4.70
C VAL A 253 -5.58 22.05 3.65
N LYS A 254 -6.00 20.98 2.97
CA LYS A 254 -7.15 20.91 2.09
C LYS A 254 -7.99 19.69 2.42
N THR A 255 -9.29 19.81 2.27
CA THR A 255 -10.26 18.76 2.57
C THR A 255 -10.93 18.26 1.29
N TYR A 256 -11.34 16.99 1.27
CA TYR A 256 -12.23 16.48 0.25
C TYR A 256 -13.38 15.68 0.87
N SER A 257 -14.54 15.69 0.20
CA SER A 257 -15.75 15.02 0.67
C SER A 257 -16.70 14.69 -0.48
N THR A 258 -17.42 13.58 -0.34
CA THR A 258 -18.57 13.20 -1.17
C THR A 258 -19.90 13.48 -0.49
N ARG A 259 -19.90 13.93 0.79
CA ARG A 259 -21.09 14.05 1.64
C ARG A 259 -21.28 15.45 2.21
N SER A 260 -20.20 16.17 2.48
CA SER A 260 -20.24 17.44 3.20
C SER A 260 -19.49 18.55 2.45
N MET A 261 -19.49 19.76 3.04
CA MET A 261 -18.71 20.88 2.52
C MET A 261 -17.21 20.60 2.70
N ALA A 262 -16.46 20.76 1.63
CA ALA A 262 -15.01 20.57 1.59
C ALA A 262 -14.40 21.46 0.50
N ASP A 263 -13.06 21.55 0.46
CA ASP A 263 -12.33 22.26 -0.60
C ASP A 263 -12.54 21.60 -1.97
N PHE A 264 -12.59 20.27 -2.00
CA PHE A 264 -12.85 19.46 -3.19
C PHE A 264 -14.09 18.60 -2.96
N LYS A 265 -15.06 18.64 -3.87
CA LYS A 265 -16.33 17.94 -3.71
C LYS A 265 -16.70 17.16 -4.97
N ALA A 266 -17.32 16.00 -4.77
CA ALA A 266 -17.93 15.26 -5.86
C ALA A 266 -19.29 14.70 -5.46
N ARG A 267 -20.16 14.52 -6.46
CA ARG A 267 -21.37 13.70 -6.35
C ARG A 267 -21.49 12.76 -7.53
N ILE A 268 -22.07 11.61 -7.30
CA ILE A 268 -22.38 10.64 -8.36
C ILE A 268 -23.68 11.09 -9.02
N LEU A 269 -23.64 11.23 -10.34
CA LEU A 269 -24.83 11.50 -11.15
C LEU A 269 -25.44 10.19 -11.66
N GLU A 270 -24.57 9.27 -12.16
CA GLU A 270 -24.97 7.95 -12.65
C GLU A 270 -23.90 6.91 -12.34
N CYS A 271 -24.31 5.62 -12.20
CA CYS A 271 -23.40 4.51 -11.94
C CYS A 271 -23.82 3.26 -12.74
N HIS A 272 -22.86 2.63 -13.45
CA HIS A 272 -23.03 1.37 -14.17
C HIS A 272 -21.72 0.59 -14.22
N PHE A 273 -21.73 -0.68 -14.64
CA PHE A 273 -20.52 -1.51 -14.72
C PHE A 273 -19.44 -0.97 -15.67
N GLY A 274 -19.79 -0.12 -16.62
CA GLY A 274 -18.82 0.58 -17.49
C GLY A 274 -18.17 1.79 -16.85
N GLY A 275 -18.66 2.26 -15.69
CA GLY A 275 -18.12 3.43 -15.01
C GLY A 275 -19.18 4.31 -14.34
N MET A 276 -18.79 5.52 -13.99
CA MET A 276 -19.65 6.51 -13.33
C MET A 276 -19.61 7.85 -14.07
N TYR A 277 -20.71 8.58 -14.02
CA TYR A 277 -20.76 10.02 -14.28
C TYR A 277 -20.73 10.75 -12.94
N LEU A 278 -19.76 11.64 -12.80
CA LEU A 278 -19.51 12.42 -11.59
C LEU A 278 -19.62 13.90 -11.88
N GLU A 279 -20.07 14.66 -10.91
CA GLU A 279 -19.83 16.10 -10.86
C GLU A 279 -18.71 16.36 -9.84
N ILE A 280 -17.62 16.98 -10.26
CA ILE A 280 -16.49 17.38 -9.41
C ILE A 280 -16.34 18.89 -9.48
N ASP A 281 -16.50 19.56 -8.34
CA ASP A 281 -16.46 21.03 -8.21
C ASP A 281 -17.29 21.76 -9.28
N GLY A 282 -18.53 21.25 -9.55
CA GLY A 282 -19.47 21.81 -10.52
C GLY A 282 -19.19 21.49 -12.00
N ARG A 283 -18.27 20.55 -12.29
CA ARG A 283 -17.95 20.06 -13.64
C ARG A 283 -18.28 18.60 -13.75
N GLU A 284 -18.87 18.20 -14.86
CA GLU A 284 -19.21 16.80 -15.14
C GLU A 284 -18.05 16.06 -15.79
N VAL A 285 -17.85 14.82 -15.39
CA VAL A 285 -16.83 13.92 -15.94
C VAL A 285 -17.29 12.46 -15.91
N GLY A 286 -17.15 11.76 -17.02
CA GLY A 286 -17.30 10.31 -17.08
C GLY A 286 -15.99 9.62 -16.68
N VAL A 287 -16.04 8.64 -15.78
CA VAL A 287 -14.86 7.90 -15.29
C VAL A 287 -15.11 6.40 -15.41
N GLN A 288 -14.03 5.64 -15.68
CA GLN A 288 -14.09 4.18 -15.85
C GLN A 288 -13.83 3.44 -14.51
N PHE A 289 -14.54 3.87 -13.47
CA PHE A 289 -14.48 3.32 -12.13
C PHE A 289 -15.87 3.06 -11.61
N ILE A 290 -16.01 2.10 -10.70
CA ILE A 290 -17.24 1.79 -9.99
C ILE A 290 -17.02 1.87 -8.47
N GLY A 291 -18.11 2.08 -7.73
CA GLY A 291 -18.12 2.15 -6.27
C GLY A 291 -17.81 3.54 -5.69
N LYS A 292 -18.62 3.93 -4.71
CA LYS A 292 -18.52 5.24 -4.02
C LYS A 292 -17.15 5.51 -3.42
N PHE A 293 -16.47 4.47 -2.93
CA PHE A 293 -15.13 4.64 -2.38
C PHE A 293 -14.10 5.07 -3.44
N ASN A 294 -14.31 4.70 -4.72
CA ASN A 294 -13.45 5.18 -5.81
C ASN A 294 -13.71 6.65 -6.14
N VAL A 295 -14.91 7.18 -5.90
CA VAL A 295 -15.14 8.63 -6.01
C VAL A 295 -14.29 9.39 -4.99
N SER A 296 -14.19 8.90 -3.74
CA SER A 296 -13.29 9.47 -2.73
C SER A 296 -11.82 9.37 -3.14
N ASN A 297 -11.40 8.24 -3.72
CA ASN A 297 -10.04 8.06 -4.24
C ASN A 297 -9.75 9.05 -5.39
N LEU A 298 -10.68 9.19 -6.34
CA LEU A 298 -10.57 10.12 -7.47
C LEU A 298 -10.54 11.57 -7.02
N LEU A 299 -11.31 11.94 -5.99
CA LEU A 299 -11.26 13.28 -5.38
C LEU A 299 -9.90 13.57 -4.73
N ALA A 300 -9.32 12.60 -4.03
CA ALA A 300 -7.98 12.75 -3.47
C ALA A 300 -6.92 12.94 -4.58
N VAL A 301 -7.04 12.19 -5.69
CA VAL A 301 -6.19 12.34 -6.89
C VAL A 301 -6.38 13.72 -7.53
N TYR A 302 -7.62 14.15 -7.72
CA TYR A 302 -7.96 15.47 -8.24
C TYR A 302 -7.35 16.57 -7.39
N GLY A 303 -7.61 16.55 -6.08
CA GLY A 303 -7.08 17.54 -5.14
C GLY A 303 -5.56 17.59 -5.15
N ALA A 304 -4.87 16.44 -5.17
CA ALA A 304 -3.42 16.40 -5.24
C ALA A 304 -2.89 16.99 -6.56
N ALA A 305 -3.52 16.71 -7.68
CA ALA A 305 -3.14 17.26 -8.98
C ALA A 305 -3.28 18.80 -9.01
N ILE A 306 -4.38 19.33 -8.44
CA ILE A 306 -4.59 20.77 -8.28
C ILE A 306 -3.50 21.39 -7.40
N MET A 307 -3.20 20.76 -6.24
CA MET A 307 -2.14 21.26 -5.34
C MET A 307 -0.74 21.17 -5.94
N LEU A 308 -0.53 20.28 -6.91
CA LEU A 308 0.69 20.19 -7.72
C LEU A 308 0.70 21.13 -8.95
N GLY A 309 -0.30 22.02 -9.07
CA GLY A 309 -0.36 23.09 -10.06
C GLY A 309 -1.01 22.72 -11.39
N LYS A 310 -1.77 21.61 -11.46
CA LYS A 310 -2.53 21.26 -12.67
C LYS A 310 -3.87 22.02 -12.71
N LYS A 311 -4.34 22.34 -13.91
CA LYS A 311 -5.64 23.02 -14.08
C LYS A 311 -6.78 22.01 -13.94
N PRO A 312 -7.91 22.42 -13.33
CA PRO A 312 -9.06 21.54 -13.13
C PRO A 312 -9.55 20.84 -14.39
N GLU A 313 -9.64 21.56 -15.49
CA GLU A 313 -10.14 21.04 -16.78
C GLU A 313 -9.21 19.94 -17.31
N ASP A 314 -7.89 20.18 -17.28
CA ASP A 314 -6.90 19.21 -17.76
C ASP A 314 -6.91 17.94 -16.87
N VAL A 315 -7.07 18.10 -15.55
CA VAL A 315 -7.17 16.98 -14.62
C VAL A 315 -8.37 16.10 -14.92
N LEU A 316 -9.56 16.70 -15.17
CA LEU A 316 -10.77 15.96 -15.47
C LEU A 316 -10.67 15.22 -16.82
N VAL A 317 -10.08 15.85 -17.85
CA VAL A 317 -9.82 15.21 -19.14
C VAL A 317 -8.93 13.98 -18.97
N VAL A 318 -7.81 14.08 -18.25
CA VAL A 318 -6.94 12.94 -18.00
C VAL A 318 -7.64 11.89 -17.13
N MET A 319 -8.37 12.30 -16.11
CA MET A 319 -9.10 11.40 -15.20
C MET A 319 -10.11 10.52 -15.95
N SER A 320 -10.79 11.05 -16.96
CA SER A 320 -11.73 10.27 -17.77
C SER A 320 -11.09 9.12 -18.56
N THR A 321 -9.77 9.17 -18.75
CA THR A 321 -8.99 8.15 -19.47
C THR A 321 -8.26 7.18 -18.55
N LEU A 322 -8.40 7.32 -17.23
CA LEU A 322 -7.79 6.39 -16.28
C LEU A 322 -8.66 5.14 -16.10
N HIS A 323 -8.01 4.03 -15.84
CA HIS A 323 -8.65 2.74 -15.58
C HIS A 323 -8.38 2.26 -14.15
N SER A 324 -9.15 1.28 -13.69
CA SER A 324 -8.92 0.62 -12.40
C SER A 324 -7.50 0.07 -12.29
N VAL A 325 -6.96 0.12 -11.10
CA VAL A 325 -5.63 -0.42 -10.80
C VAL A 325 -5.72 -1.94 -10.76
N ASN A 326 -4.69 -2.61 -11.24
CA ASN A 326 -4.60 -4.07 -11.26
C ASN A 326 -5.01 -4.70 -9.92
N GLY A 327 -5.98 -5.62 -9.94
CA GLY A 327 -6.51 -6.28 -8.76
C GLY A 327 -7.29 -5.38 -7.79
N ARG A 328 -7.82 -4.26 -8.27
CA ARG A 328 -8.67 -3.33 -7.51
C ARG A 328 -9.99 -3.12 -8.23
N LEU A 329 -11.01 -3.84 -7.82
CA LEU A 329 -12.35 -3.84 -8.43
C LEU A 329 -12.26 -3.98 -9.96
N GLU A 330 -11.51 -4.98 -10.43
CA GLU A 330 -11.20 -5.19 -11.83
C GLU A 330 -12.26 -6.11 -12.48
N PRO A 331 -13.13 -5.59 -13.39
CA PRO A 331 -14.18 -6.40 -13.99
C PRO A 331 -13.64 -7.19 -15.21
N ILE A 332 -14.08 -8.44 -15.32
CA ILE A 332 -13.86 -9.34 -16.46
C ILE A 332 -15.21 -9.83 -16.94
N GLN A 333 -15.59 -9.47 -18.17
CA GLN A 333 -16.87 -9.87 -18.74
C GLN A 333 -16.84 -11.30 -19.26
N SER A 334 -17.80 -12.09 -18.86
CA SER A 334 -18.02 -13.43 -19.43
C SER A 334 -18.75 -13.35 -20.77
N PRO A 335 -18.40 -14.19 -21.77
CA PRO A 335 -19.21 -14.36 -22.97
C PRO A 335 -20.65 -14.80 -22.70
N GLU A 336 -20.91 -15.41 -21.56
CA GLU A 336 -22.24 -15.87 -21.12
C GLU A 336 -23.09 -14.74 -20.50
N GLY A 337 -22.51 -13.52 -20.35
CA GLY A 337 -23.23 -12.31 -19.93
C GLY A 337 -23.31 -12.08 -18.42
N TYR A 338 -22.48 -12.74 -17.62
CA TYR A 338 -22.19 -12.37 -16.23
C TYR A 338 -20.83 -11.70 -16.09
N THR A 339 -20.56 -11.07 -14.95
CA THR A 339 -19.31 -10.33 -14.71
C THR A 339 -18.56 -10.96 -13.56
N ALA A 340 -17.27 -11.28 -13.75
CA ALA A 340 -16.36 -11.58 -12.63
C ALA A 340 -15.60 -10.30 -12.25
N ILE A 341 -15.45 -10.04 -10.96
CA ILE A 341 -14.71 -8.91 -10.39
C ILE A 341 -13.60 -9.46 -9.51
N VAL A 342 -12.35 -9.07 -9.79
CA VAL A 342 -11.20 -9.43 -8.97
C VAL A 342 -10.80 -8.26 -8.09
N ASP A 343 -10.65 -8.50 -6.78
CA ASP A 343 -10.29 -7.46 -5.81
C ASP A 343 -9.36 -7.98 -4.70
N TYR A 344 -8.52 -7.08 -4.18
CA TYR A 344 -7.61 -7.34 -3.06
C TYR A 344 -8.29 -7.27 -1.68
N ALA A 345 -9.60 -7.20 -1.59
CA ALA A 345 -10.34 -7.12 -0.34
C ALA A 345 -10.05 -8.33 0.56
N HIS A 346 -9.26 -8.13 1.60
CA HIS A 346 -8.79 -9.16 2.55
C HIS A 346 -9.06 -8.77 4.02
N THR A 347 -9.92 -7.77 4.23
CA THR A 347 -10.45 -7.36 5.54
C THR A 347 -11.97 -7.27 5.47
N PRO A 348 -12.70 -7.40 6.61
CA PRO A 348 -14.15 -7.28 6.62
C PRO A 348 -14.66 -5.99 6.00
N ASP A 349 -14.07 -4.85 6.37
CA ASP A 349 -14.40 -3.51 5.87
C ASP A 349 -14.15 -3.36 4.35
N ALA A 350 -13.01 -3.88 3.85
CA ALA A 350 -12.74 -3.86 2.42
C ALA A 350 -13.74 -4.71 1.63
N LEU A 351 -14.11 -5.88 2.17
CA LEU A 351 -15.09 -6.76 1.56
C LEU A 351 -16.49 -6.13 1.54
N GLU A 352 -16.89 -5.48 2.64
CA GLU A 352 -18.13 -4.71 2.72
C GLU A 352 -18.19 -3.62 1.66
N ASN A 353 -17.12 -2.83 1.51
CA ASN A 353 -17.04 -1.75 0.54
C ASN A 353 -17.16 -2.25 -0.91
N VAL A 354 -16.49 -3.34 -1.24
CA VAL A 354 -16.54 -3.93 -2.60
C VAL A 354 -17.92 -4.49 -2.89
N LEU A 355 -18.52 -5.22 -1.96
CA LEU A 355 -19.88 -5.77 -2.11
C LEU A 355 -20.95 -4.67 -2.23
N ASN A 356 -20.84 -3.61 -1.42
CA ASN A 356 -21.72 -2.45 -1.55
C ASN A 356 -21.60 -1.81 -2.95
N ALA A 357 -20.37 -1.67 -3.48
CA ALA A 357 -20.16 -1.14 -4.83
C ALA A 357 -20.79 -2.03 -5.92
N ILE A 358 -20.75 -3.35 -5.75
CA ILE A 358 -21.41 -4.30 -6.66
C ILE A 358 -22.92 -4.12 -6.59
N HIS A 359 -23.51 -4.04 -5.39
CA HIS A 359 -24.95 -3.83 -5.21
C HIS A 359 -25.43 -2.50 -5.77
N GLU A 360 -24.65 -1.41 -5.64
CA GLU A 360 -24.99 -0.12 -6.25
C GLU A 360 -25.12 -0.18 -7.78
N VAL A 361 -24.34 -1.04 -8.42
CA VAL A 361 -24.41 -1.22 -9.87
C VAL A 361 -25.53 -2.18 -10.26
N LEU A 362 -25.83 -3.16 -9.42
CA LEU A 362 -26.94 -4.11 -9.64
C LEU A 362 -28.32 -3.52 -9.33
N ASP A 363 -28.38 -2.37 -8.64
CA ASP A 363 -29.63 -1.78 -8.18
C ASP A 363 -30.65 -1.64 -9.32
N GLY A 364 -31.81 -2.27 -9.17
CA GLY A 364 -32.87 -2.32 -10.18
C GLY A 364 -32.62 -3.19 -11.41
N LYS A 365 -31.47 -3.86 -11.55
CA LYS A 365 -31.13 -4.68 -12.74
C LYS A 365 -31.34 -6.18 -12.55
N GLY A 366 -31.48 -6.63 -11.30
CA GLY A 366 -31.48 -8.04 -10.95
C GLY A 366 -30.10 -8.69 -11.10
N GLY A 367 -29.98 -9.95 -10.74
CA GLY A 367 -28.74 -10.74 -10.70
C GLY A 367 -28.34 -11.12 -9.30
N GLU A 368 -27.73 -12.29 -9.15
CA GLU A 368 -27.20 -12.80 -7.88
C GLU A 368 -25.74 -12.39 -7.70
N VAL A 369 -25.30 -12.20 -6.46
CA VAL A 369 -23.90 -11.99 -6.09
C VAL A 369 -23.32 -13.27 -5.53
N ILE A 370 -22.27 -13.80 -6.18
CA ILE A 370 -21.54 -14.99 -5.77
C ILE A 370 -20.14 -14.55 -5.30
N THR A 371 -19.81 -14.74 -4.04
CA THR A 371 -18.51 -14.32 -3.50
C THR A 371 -17.58 -15.51 -3.26
N VAL A 372 -16.39 -15.48 -3.84
CA VAL A 372 -15.28 -16.39 -3.57
C VAL A 372 -14.26 -15.65 -2.70
N CYS A 373 -14.03 -16.09 -1.48
CA CYS A 373 -13.08 -15.45 -0.57
C CYS A 373 -12.36 -16.44 0.34
N GLY A 374 -11.19 -16.03 0.81
CA GLY A 374 -10.36 -16.75 1.75
C GLY A 374 -9.65 -15.81 2.71
N ALA A 375 -8.89 -16.37 3.65
CA ALA A 375 -8.07 -15.60 4.58
C ALA A 375 -6.62 -16.10 4.57
N GLY A 376 -5.67 -15.18 4.79
CA GLY A 376 -4.25 -15.52 4.87
C GLY A 376 -3.89 -16.23 6.19
N GLY A 377 -2.98 -17.20 6.09
CA GLY A 377 -2.31 -17.83 7.23
C GLY A 377 -1.28 -16.91 7.87
N ASN A 378 -0.91 -17.16 9.14
CA ASN A 378 0.03 -16.38 9.93
C ASN A 378 -0.31 -14.87 9.96
N ARG A 379 -1.61 -14.56 10.04
CA ARG A 379 -2.19 -13.22 10.12
C ARG A 379 -3.23 -13.19 11.25
N ASP A 380 -3.84 -12.01 11.46
CA ASP A 380 -4.92 -11.83 12.46
C ASP A 380 -6.05 -12.84 12.24
N LYS A 381 -6.14 -13.82 13.15
CA LYS A 381 -7.18 -14.84 13.13
C LYS A 381 -8.57 -14.27 13.46
N GLY A 382 -8.62 -13.20 14.25
CA GLY A 382 -9.87 -12.57 14.68
C GLY A 382 -10.70 -11.99 13.52
N LYS A 383 -10.08 -11.66 12.38
CA LYS A 383 -10.80 -11.19 11.20
C LYS A 383 -11.45 -12.30 10.37
N ARG A 384 -11.00 -13.58 10.51
CA ARG A 384 -11.49 -14.73 9.70
C ARG A 384 -13.00 -14.91 9.77
N PRO A 385 -13.61 -15.06 10.97
CA PRO A 385 -15.06 -15.21 11.09
C PRO A 385 -15.81 -13.95 10.64
N LEU A 386 -15.27 -12.77 10.86
CA LEU A 386 -15.89 -11.51 10.45
C LEU A 386 -15.94 -11.35 8.92
N MET A 387 -14.90 -11.80 8.21
CA MET A 387 -14.90 -11.81 6.75
C MET A 387 -15.98 -12.75 6.19
N ALA A 388 -16.13 -13.95 6.76
CA ALA A 388 -17.18 -14.87 6.35
C ALA A 388 -18.58 -14.30 6.61
N GLN A 389 -18.80 -13.68 7.77
CA GLN A 389 -20.06 -13.01 8.11
C GLN A 389 -20.41 -11.92 7.11
N GLU A 390 -19.44 -11.07 6.74
CA GLU A 390 -19.68 -9.98 5.81
C GLU A 390 -19.96 -10.49 4.40
N ALA A 391 -19.22 -11.52 3.93
CA ALA A 391 -19.49 -12.17 2.66
C ALA A 391 -20.92 -12.73 2.59
N VAL A 392 -21.36 -13.48 3.62
CA VAL A 392 -22.69 -14.10 3.65
C VAL A 392 -23.82 -13.07 3.79
N LYS A 393 -23.58 -11.98 4.51
CA LYS A 393 -24.56 -10.90 4.70
C LYS A 393 -24.93 -10.25 3.36
N GLN A 394 -23.97 -10.08 2.48
CA GLN A 394 -24.13 -9.33 1.25
C GLN A 394 -24.11 -10.17 -0.04
N SER A 395 -24.03 -11.48 0.05
CA SER A 395 -24.01 -12.37 -1.11
C SER A 395 -25.16 -13.37 -1.07
N ASP A 396 -25.62 -13.78 -2.26
CA ASP A 396 -26.61 -14.85 -2.42
C ASP A 396 -25.97 -16.22 -2.20
N LYS A 397 -24.70 -16.37 -2.65
CA LYS A 397 -23.88 -17.57 -2.49
C LYS A 397 -22.45 -17.18 -2.14
N VAL A 398 -21.82 -17.99 -1.29
CA VAL A 398 -20.43 -17.77 -0.86
C VAL A 398 -19.63 -19.05 -0.99
N ILE A 399 -18.44 -18.95 -1.56
CA ILE A 399 -17.47 -20.04 -1.60
C ILE A 399 -16.26 -19.63 -0.77
N ILE A 400 -16.07 -20.30 0.37
CA ILE A 400 -14.90 -20.09 1.23
C ILE A 400 -13.77 -21.01 0.74
N THR A 401 -12.60 -20.43 0.47
CA THR A 401 -11.48 -21.13 -0.15
C THR A 401 -10.14 -20.75 0.48
N SER A 402 -9.06 -21.39 0.03
CA SER A 402 -7.70 -21.03 0.41
C SER A 402 -7.26 -19.70 -0.26
N ASP A 403 -6.56 -18.89 0.49
CA ASP A 403 -5.80 -17.73 0.00
C ASP A 403 -4.31 -18.09 0.02
N ASN A 404 -3.46 -17.38 0.77
CA ASN A 404 -2.08 -17.73 1.07
C ASN A 404 -2.01 -18.43 2.43
N PRO A 405 -2.05 -19.76 2.53
CA PRO A 405 -2.06 -20.44 3.83
C PRO A 405 -0.74 -20.32 4.59
N ARG A 406 0.35 -20.02 3.90
CA ARG A 406 1.70 -19.92 4.47
C ARG A 406 2.09 -21.18 5.22
N PHE A 407 2.25 -21.10 6.55
CA PHE A 407 2.62 -22.25 7.39
C PHE A 407 1.42 -22.89 8.11
N GLU A 408 0.19 -22.40 7.89
CA GLU A 408 -1.02 -23.00 8.44
C GLU A 408 -1.65 -23.97 7.43
N GLU A 409 -2.38 -24.97 7.95
CA GLU A 409 -3.16 -25.87 7.10
C GLU A 409 -4.39 -25.14 6.54
N PRO A 410 -4.62 -25.17 5.21
CA PRO A 410 -5.71 -24.43 4.56
C PRO A 410 -7.09 -24.72 5.16
N GLN A 411 -7.37 -25.99 5.49
CA GLN A 411 -8.66 -26.39 6.06
C GLN A 411 -8.90 -25.78 7.45
N VAL A 412 -7.85 -25.58 8.26
CA VAL A 412 -7.97 -24.93 9.57
C VAL A 412 -8.40 -23.47 9.40
N ILE A 413 -7.82 -22.75 8.43
CA ILE A 413 -8.20 -21.36 8.13
C ILE A 413 -9.65 -21.27 7.68
N ILE A 414 -10.08 -22.19 6.80
CA ILE A 414 -11.47 -22.28 6.33
C ILE A 414 -12.41 -22.55 7.52
N ASN A 415 -12.06 -23.47 8.41
CA ASN A 415 -12.85 -23.77 9.60
C ASN A 415 -12.99 -22.56 10.54
N ASP A 416 -11.93 -21.79 10.74
CA ASP A 416 -11.97 -20.54 11.51
C ASP A 416 -12.92 -19.50 10.88
N MET A 417 -12.99 -19.43 9.56
CA MET A 417 -13.95 -18.56 8.86
C MET A 417 -15.39 -19.07 9.06
N LEU A 418 -15.63 -20.37 8.88
CA LEU A 418 -16.94 -20.99 9.03
C LEU A 418 -17.48 -20.91 10.45
N ALA A 419 -16.61 -20.93 11.47
CA ALA A 419 -16.98 -20.82 12.89
C ALA A 419 -17.72 -19.52 13.23
N GLY A 420 -17.61 -18.49 12.39
CA GLY A 420 -18.37 -17.23 12.53
C GLY A 420 -19.81 -17.29 12.05
N LEU A 421 -20.25 -18.40 11.44
CA LEU A 421 -21.54 -18.51 10.75
C LEU A 421 -22.54 -19.35 11.54
N ASN A 422 -23.78 -18.92 11.56
CA ASN A 422 -24.89 -19.75 12.11
C ASN A 422 -25.45 -20.72 11.06
N ALA A 423 -26.31 -21.63 11.50
CA ALA A 423 -26.87 -22.69 10.65
C ALA A 423 -27.67 -22.17 9.43
N GLN A 424 -28.30 -20.99 9.54
CA GLN A 424 -29.03 -20.42 8.41
C GLN A 424 -28.08 -19.80 7.40
N GLN A 425 -27.02 -19.12 7.85
CA GLN A 425 -25.97 -18.54 7.02
C GLN A 425 -25.21 -19.64 6.26
N MET A 426 -24.95 -20.78 6.92
CA MET A 426 -24.27 -21.92 6.31
C MET A 426 -25.00 -22.49 5.07
N LYS A 427 -26.32 -22.27 4.93
CA LYS A 427 -27.05 -22.70 3.73
C LYS A 427 -26.64 -22.01 2.45
N LYS A 428 -26.01 -20.82 2.55
CA LYS A 428 -25.48 -20.07 1.42
C LYS A 428 -24.02 -20.39 1.11
N VAL A 429 -23.36 -21.23 1.92
CA VAL A 429 -21.90 -21.39 1.91
C VAL A 429 -21.48 -22.76 1.42
N ILE A 430 -20.49 -22.77 0.54
CA ILE A 430 -19.74 -23.96 0.12
C ILE A 430 -18.28 -23.72 0.53
N SER A 431 -17.58 -24.76 0.95
CA SER A 431 -16.14 -24.70 1.20
C SER A 431 -15.37 -25.58 0.22
N ILE A 432 -14.40 -25.00 -0.47
CA ILE A 432 -13.55 -25.68 -1.45
C ILE A 432 -12.12 -25.23 -1.21
N VAL A 433 -11.24 -26.14 -0.78
CA VAL A 433 -9.85 -25.79 -0.45
C VAL A 433 -9.10 -25.29 -1.68
N ASP A 434 -9.21 -25.97 -2.82
CA ASP A 434 -8.58 -25.57 -4.07
C ASP A 434 -9.25 -24.31 -4.62
N ARG A 435 -8.46 -23.20 -4.68
CA ARG A 435 -8.97 -21.90 -5.12
C ARG A 435 -9.37 -21.89 -6.59
N LYS A 436 -8.67 -22.64 -7.44
CA LYS A 436 -9.02 -22.76 -8.87
C LYS A 436 -10.38 -23.41 -9.04
N GLU A 437 -10.64 -24.50 -8.32
CA GLU A 437 -11.92 -25.19 -8.34
C GLU A 437 -13.02 -24.37 -7.67
N ALA A 438 -12.69 -23.55 -6.67
CA ALA A 438 -13.65 -22.60 -6.08
C ALA A 438 -14.11 -21.57 -7.10
N ILE A 439 -13.18 -20.94 -7.84
CA ILE A 439 -13.48 -19.97 -8.91
C ILE A 439 -14.28 -20.65 -10.02
N ARG A 440 -13.88 -21.86 -10.45
CA ARG A 440 -14.61 -22.63 -11.46
C ARG A 440 -16.04 -22.90 -11.03
N THR A 441 -16.24 -23.33 -9.78
CA THR A 441 -17.56 -23.61 -9.22
C THR A 441 -18.43 -22.34 -9.24
N ALA A 442 -17.86 -21.16 -8.85
CA ALA A 442 -18.60 -19.91 -8.92
C ALA A 442 -19.03 -19.57 -10.36
N CYS A 443 -18.14 -19.76 -11.34
CA CYS A 443 -18.45 -19.53 -12.75
C CYS A 443 -19.56 -20.48 -13.26
N MET A 444 -19.54 -21.74 -12.86
CA MET A 444 -20.58 -22.71 -13.23
C MET A 444 -21.96 -22.41 -12.59
N MET A 445 -21.99 -21.75 -11.45
CA MET A 445 -23.21 -21.37 -10.76
C MET A 445 -23.83 -20.08 -11.27
N ALA A 446 -23.04 -19.21 -11.92
CA ALA A 446 -23.45 -17.89 -12.37
C ALA A 446 -24.32 -17.97 -13.64
N LYS A 447 -25.26 -17.05 -13.73
CA LYS A 447 -26.16 -16.86 -14.88
C LYS A 447 -25.99 -15.46 -15.44
N LYS A 448 -26.54 -15.24 -16.63
CA LYS A 448 -26.57 -13.91 -17.26
C LYS A 448 -27.11 -12.85 -16.29
N GLY A 449 -26.35 -11.80 -16.09
CA GLY A 449 -26.67 -10.69 -15.19
C GLY A 449 -26.10 -10.84 -13.77
N ASP A 450 -25.59 -12.02 -13.41
CA ASP A 450 -24.96 -12.24 -12.09
C ASP A 450 -23.58 -11.60 -12.00
N VAL A 451 -23.10 -11.42 -10.78
CA VAL A 451 -21.75 -10.94 -10.49
C VAL A 451 -21.02 -11.92 -9.59
N ILE A 452 -19.83 -12.32 -10.00
CA ILE A 452 -18.91 -13.10 -9.19
C ILE A 452 -17.85 -12.15 -8.60
N LEU A 453 -17.73 -12.07 -7.28
CA LEU A 453 -16.60 -11.41 -6.63
C LEU A 453 -15.55 -12.45 -6.24
N VAL A 454 -14.33 -12.33 -6.77
CA VAL A 454 -13.16 -13.10 -6.34
C VAL A 454 -12.26 -12.18 -5.52
N ALA A 455 -12.33 -12.34 -4.19
CA ALA A 455 -11.69 -11.45 -3.23
C ALA A 455 -10.47 -12.08 -2.54
N GLY A 456 -9.53 -11.23 -2.14
CA GLY A 456 -8.37 -11.55 -1.32
C GLY A 456 -7.04 -11.32 -2.01
N LYS A 457 -6.80 -11.91 -3.17
CA LYS A 457 -5.51 -11.87 -3.87
C LYS A 457 -5.33 -10.64 -4.75
N GLY A 458 -6.39 -10.20 -5.43
CA GLY A 458 -6.34 -9.03 -6.32
C GLY A 458 -5.24 -9.14 -7.37
N HIS A 459 -4.15 -8.41 -7.18
CA HIS A 459 -2.98 -8.37 -8.10
C HIS A 459 -1.95 -9.49 -7.85
N GLU A 460 -2.06 -10.24 -6.75
CA GLU A 460 -1.10 -11.30 -6.44
C GLU A 460 -1.19 -12.42 -7.48
N ASP A 461 -0.06 -12.75 -8.09
CA ASP A 461 0.13 -13.79 -9.09
C ASP A 461 0.72 -15.09 -8.50
N TYR A 462 0.63 -15.25 -7.18
CA TYR A 462 1.15 -16.42 -6.47
C TYR A 462 0.23 -16.87 -5.34
N GLN A 463 0.36 -18.14 -4.96
CA GLN A 463 -0.12 -18.69 -3.70
C GLN A 463 1.07 -19.15 -2.87
N GLU A 464 1.20 -18.65 -1.62
CA GLU A 464 2.30 -18.98 -0.72
C GLU A 464 1.90 -20.16 0.17
N ILE A 465 2.61 -21.31 0.01
CA ILE A 465 2.39 -22.54 0.77
C ILE A 465 3.73 -22.95 1.38
N LYS A 466 3.82 -23.08 2.70
CA LYS A 466 5.03 -23.47 3.45
C LYS A 466 6.27 -22.65 3.07
N GLY A 467 6.07 -21.33 2.84
CA GLY A 467 7.15 -20.41 2.47
C GLY A 467 7.56 -20.44 0.99
N VAL A 468 6.90 -21.27 0.17
CA VAL A 468 7.15 -21.33 -1.28
C VAL A 468 6.02 -20.63 -2.02
N LYS A 469 6.35 -19.71 -2.93
CA LYS A 469 5.40 -19.04 -3.82
C LYS A 469 5.20 -19.88 -5.08
N HIS A 470 3.98 -20.35 -5.28
CA HIS A 470 3.55 -21.05 -6.49
C HIS A 470 2.76 -20.08 -7.35
N HIS A 471 3.00 -20.09 -8.66
CA HIS A 471 2.25 -19.20 -9.58
C HIS A 471 0.75 -19.48 -9.50
N PHE A 472 -0.05 -18.43 -9.27
CA PHE A 472 -1.49 -18.48 -9.21
C PHE A 472 -2.09 -17.07 -9.32
N ASP A 473 -2.71 -16.74 -10.44
CA ASP A 473 -3.40 -15.47 -10.67
C ASP A 473 -4.91 -15.74 -10.88
N ASP A 474 -5.75 -15.12 -10.04
CA ASP A 474 -7.20 -15.23 -10.11
C ASP A 474 -7.73 -14.83 -11.51
N LYS A 475 -7.13 -13.82 -12.14
CA LYS A 475 -7.55 -13.32 -13.45
C LYS A 475 -7.23 -14.30 -14.56
N GLU A 476 -6.05 -14.92 -14.52
CA GLU A 476 -5.69 -15.97 -15.48
C GLU A 476 -6.67 -17.13 -15.39
N VAL A 477 -6.99 -17.58 -14.19
CA VAL A 477 -7.97 -18.65 -13.96
C VAL A 477 -9.34 -18.28 -14.54
N ILE A 478 -9.81 -17.05 -14.28
CA ILE A 478 -11.12 -16.58 -14.80
C ILE A 478 -11.11 -16.52 -16.32
N ARG A 479 -10.04 -15.97 -16.92
CA ARG A 479 -9.92 -15.84 -18.38
C ARG A 479 -9.85 -17.18 -19.06
N ASP A 480 -9.14 -18.14 -18.49
CA ASP A 480 -9.08 -19.52 -18.97
C ASP A 480 -10.47 -20.16 -18.96
N ILE A 481 -11.25 -19.97 -17.87
CA ILE A 481 -12.62 -20.49 -17.77
C ILE A 481 -13.54 -19.83 -18.80
N PHE A 482 -13.38 -18.53 -19.04
CA PHE A 482 -14.17 -17.77 -20.01
C PHE A 482 -13.74 -18.03 -21.47
N GLY A 483 -12.60 -18.68 -21.71
CA GLY A 483 -12.05 -18.88 -23.04
C GLY A 483 -11.66 -17.57 -23.74
N ILE A 484 -11.22 -16.57 -22.99
CA ILE A 484 -10.80 -15.25 -23.50
C ILE A 484 -9.28 -15.06 -23.35
N PRO A 485 -8.63 -14.26 -24.24
CA PRO A 485 -7.19 -14.09 -24.21
C PRO A 485 -6.66 -13.55 -22.88
N GLN A 486 -5.49 -14.02 -22.47
CA GLN A 486 -4.73 -13.40 -21.38
C GLN A 486 -4.27 -12.00 -21.83
N LYS A 487 -4.31 -11.01 -20.92
CA LYS A 487 -3.90 -9.63 -21.21
C LYS A 487 -2.44 -9.41 -20.84
#